data_0468ef540e9ba322a1cc11948e442262
#
_entry.id   0468ef540e9ba322a1cc11948e442262
#
_cell.length_a   1.000
_cell.length_b   1.000
_cell.length_c   1.000
_cell.angle_alpha   90.00
_cell.angle_beta   90.00
_cell.angle_gamma   90.00
#
_symmetry.space_group_name_H-M   'P 1'
#
loop_
_entity.id
_entity.type
_entity.pdbx_description
1 polymer ?
#
loop_
_entity_poly.entity_id
_entity_poly.type
_entity_poly.pdbx_seq_one_letter_code
_entity_poly.pdbx_strand_id
1 'polypeptide(L)'
;NKVYVSDETGTLNEGLAYTYAEAMNIAIQKIDLAIIAANRGDFTLSEGQINGSTYSSVEFSKYLNSYAARLLATSARNASERAALDWNKILGYTNNGLDFDVTVLGDGYNSWYSEWPIYMIYPGWARVDLRTINLMDTSYPDYWPAGETILPEATSADARLASDYEYMSSQDFPANRGTYHWSSYRYKRYDSYTDTGWETYHPE
;
A
#
# COMPACT_ATOMS: atom_id res chain seq x y z
N ASN A 1 -1.97 20.17 17.64
CA ASN A 1 -0.84 19.34 17.31
C ASN A 1 0.12 20.14 16.43
N LYS A 2 1.42 20.06 16.72
CA LYS A 2 2.48 20.77 16.01
C LYS A 2 3.42 19.75 15.38
N VAL A 3 3.98 20.07 14.22
CA VAL A 3 4.90 19.23 13.45
C VAL A 3 6.21 19.96 13.30
N TYR A 4 7.32 19.26 13.48
CA TYR A 4 8.65 19.78 13.18
C TYR A 4 9.04 19.33 11.77
N VAL A 5 9.67 20.20 11.02
CA VAL A 5 10.18 19.89 9.66
C VAL A 5 11.69 19.94 9.71
N SER A 6 12.34 18.87 9.24
CA SER A 6 13.79 18.83 9.05
C SER A 6 14.16 19.39 7.67
N ASP A 7 15.37 19.94 7.58
CA ASP A 7 15.97 20.33 6.31
C ASP A 7 16.66 19.12 5.61
N GLU A 8 17.33 19.39 4.51
CA GLU A 8 18.04 18.39 3.70
C GLU A 8 19.23 17.75 4.44
N THR A 9 19.71 18.37 5.51
CA THR A 9 20.79 17.84 6.36
C THR A 9 20.26 16.97 7.50
N GLY A 10 18.93 16.85 7.62
CA GLY A 10 18.26 16.17 8.73
C GLY A 10 18.19 17.01 10.01
N THR A 11 18.63 18.28 9.95
CA THR A 11 18.55 19.17 11.10
C THR A 11 17.11 19.56 11.37
N LEU A 12 16.62 19.21 12.56
CA LEU A 12 15.33 19.69 13.04
C LEU A 12 15.39 21.18 13.35
N ASN A 13 14.44 21.91 12.82
CA ASN A 13 14.26 23.32 13.13
C ASN A 13 13.59 23.46 14.51
N GLU A 14 14.36 23.23 15.59
CA GLU A 14 13.88 23.11 16.97
C GLU A 14 13.23 24.40 17.51
N GLY A 15 13.02 25.39 16.85
CA GLY A 15 12.27 26.58 17.30
C GLY A 15 10.97 26.80 16.55
N LEU A 16 10.76 26.07 15.44
CA LEU A 16 9.64 26.29 14.55
C LEU A 16 8.73 25.05 14.49
N ALA A 17 7.62 25.16 15.20
CA ALA A 17 6.59 24.13 15.13
C ALA A 17 5.47 24.59 14.20
N TYR A 18 5.19 23.81 13.18
CA TYR A 18 4.22 24.07 12.15
C TYR A 18 2.86 23.43 12.48
N THR A 19 1.80 24.04 12.01
CA THR A 19 0.50 23.39 11.96
C THR A 19 0.52 22.28 10.90
N TYR A 20 -0.46 21.38 10.94
CA TYR A 20 -0.61 20.33 9.93
C TYR A 20 -0.68 20.91 8.49
N ALA A 21 -1.48 21.97 8.30
CA ALA A 21 -1.62 22.59 6.99
C ALA A 21 -0.33 23.22 6.48
N GLU A 22 0.44 23.89 7.36
CA GLU A 22 1.74 24.45 7.01
C GLU A 22 2.75 23.35 6.64
N ALA A 23 2.79 22.26 7.42
CA ALA A 23 3.67 21.13 7.13
C ALA A 23 3.30 20.47 5.78
N MET A 24 2.01 20.30 5.47
CA MET A 24 1.56 19.81 4.18
C MET A 24 1.98 20.73 3.03
N ASN A 25 1.84 22.03 3.19
CA ASN A 25 2.29 22.99 2.19
C ASN A 25 3.80 22.90 1.95
N ILE A 26 4.60 22.78 3.00
CA ILE A 26 6.06 22.60 2.88
C ILE A 26 6.39 21.31 2.12
N ALA A 27 5.72 20.20 2.46
CA ALA A 27 5.91 18.93 1.79
C ALA A 27 5.61 19.02 0.29
N ILE A 28 4.48 19.62 -0.09
CA ILE A 28 4.13 19.82 -1.50
C ILE A 28 5.13 20.74 -2.21
N GLN A 29 5.58 21.82 -1.59
CA GLN A 29 6.62 22.68 -2.18
C GLN A 29 7.93 21.90 -2.44
N LYS A 30 8.34 21.02 -1.53
CA LYS A 30 9.53 20.17 -1.73
C LYS A 30 9.32 19.19 -2.89
N ILE A 31 8.14 18.60 -3.01
CA ILE A 31 7.81 17.73 -4.14
C ILE A 31 7.80 18.52 -5.46
N ASP A 32 7.22 19.73 -5.49
CA ASP A 32 7.24 20.59 -6.68
C ASP A 32 8.68 20.90 -7.14
N LEU A 33 9.58 21.21 -6.21
CA LEU A 33 11.00 21.43 -6.52
C LEU A 33 11.66 20.14 -7.05
N ALA A 34 11.32 18.98 -6.48
CA ALA A 34 11.84 17.69 -6.94
C ALA A 34 11.32 17.34 -8.35
N ILE A 35 10.06 17.64 -8.67
CA ILE A 35 9.48 17.48 -10.02
C ILE A 35 10.23 18.38 -11.02
N ILE A 36 10.48 19.63 -10.66
CA ILE A 36 11.24 20.56 -11.50
C ILE A 36 12.66 20.04 -11.76
N ALA A 37 13.32 19.53 -10.72
CA ALA A 37 14.66 18.96 -10.84
C ALA A 37 14.67 17.71 -11.72
N ALA A 38 13.71 16.79 -11.52
CA ALA A 38 13.57 15.58 -12.32
C ALA A 38 13.31 15.89 -13.80
N ASN A 39 12.47 16.89 -14.10
CA ASN A 39 12.16 17.28 -15.49
C ASN A 39 13.33 17.98 -16.20
N ARG A 40 14.30 18.51 -15.48
CA ARG A 40 15.50 19.15 -16.03
C ARG A 40 16.71 18.23 -16.08
N GLY A 41 16.68 17.17 -15.31
CA GLY A 41 17.77 16.23 -15.17
C GLY A 41 17.70 15.09 -16.17
N ASP A 42 18.83 14.48 -16.42
CA ASP A 42 18.97 13.20 -17.11
C ASP A 42 19.76 12.29 -16.19
N PHE A 43 19.02 11.55 -15.35
CA PHE A 43 19.57 10.63 -14.36
C PHE A 43 18.70 9.38 -14.24
N THR A 44 19.26 8.34 -13.65
CA THR A 44 18.54 7.14 -13.26
C THR A 44 18.69 6.93 -11.76
N LEU A 45 17.59 6.78 -11.06
CA LEU A 45 17.59 6.31 -9.68
C LEU A 45 17.82 4.80 -9.65
N SER A 46 18.75 4.36 -8.83
CA SER A 46 19.01 2.93 -8.65
C SER A 46 17.96 2.26 -7.78
N GLU A 47 17.85 0.95 -7.91
CA GLU A 47 16.91 0.09 -7.18
C GLU A 47 16.96 0.26 -5.66
N GLY A 48 18.12 0.60 -5.09
CA GLY A 48 18.28 0.81 -3.65
C GLY A 48 17.69 2.14 -3.13
N GLN A 49 17.21 3.02 -4.00
CA GLN A 49 16.72 4.35 -3.60
C GLN A 49 15.21 4.41 -3.42
N ILE A 50 14.45 3.72 -4.27
CA ILE A 50 12.99 3.67 -4.18
C ILE A 50 12.50 2.28 -4.55
N ASN A 51 11.81 1.61 -3.64
CA ASN A 51 11.00 0.40 -3.86
C ASN A 51 11.73 -0.80 -4.50
N GLY A 52 13.04 -0.83 -4.53
CA GLY A 52 13.78 -1.88 -5.22
C GLY A 52 13.71 -1.80 -6.76
N SER A 53 13.22 -0.71 -7.31
CA SER A 53 13.10 -0.49 -8.76
C SER A 53 13.99 0.65 -9.24
N THR A 54 14.35 0.63 -10.51
CA THR A 54 15.06 1.72 -11.17
C THR A 54 14.08 2.65 -11.86
N TYR A 55 14.33 3.95 -11.79
CA TYR A 55 13.50 4.97 -12.44
C TYR A 55 14.37 5.95 -13.21
N SER A 56 14.05 6.21 -14.47
CA SER A 56 14.55 7.38 -15.16
C SER A 56 14.05 8.67 -14.51
N SER A 57 14.68 9.78 -14.78
CA SER A 57 14.24 11.10 -14.30
C SER A 57 12.80 11.43 -14.68
N VAL A 58 12.36 10.99 -15.86
CA VAL A 58 10.98 11.17 -16.35
C VAL A 58 9.99 10.32 -15.56
N GLU A 59 10.29 9.04 -15.35
CA GLU A 59 9.47 8.14 -14.54
C GLU A 59 9.40 8.61 -13.09
N PHE A 60 10.52 9.06 -12.54
CA PHE A 60 10.55 9.64 -11.21
C PHE A 60 9.70 10.92 -11.10
N SER A 61 9.70 11.79 -12.11
CA SER A 61 8.79 12.94 -12.16
C SER A 61 7.33 12.52 -12.12
N LYS A 62 6.93 11.48 -12.88
CA LYS A 62 5.58 10.92 -12.85
C LYS A 62 5.21 10.33 -11.47
N TYR A 63 6.15 9.61 -10.86
CA TYR A 63 5.99 9.10 -9.50
C TYR A 63 5.72 10.22 -8.51
N LEU A 64 6.54 11.28 -8.52
CA LEU A 64 6.38 12.45 -7.64
C LEU A 64 5.04 13.17 -7.86
N ASN A 65 4.58 13.29 -9.10
CA ASN A 65 3.27 13.85 -9.40
C ASN A 65 2.13 13.00 -8.79
N SER A 66 2.14 11.69 -8.97
CA SER A 66 1.17 10.80 -8.34
C SER A 66 1.21 10.86 -6.82
N TYR A 67 2.41 10.93 -6.25
CA TYR A 67 2.59 11.06 -4.81
C TYR A 67 2.04 12.40 -4.28
N ALA A 68 2.26 13.51 -4.98
CA ALA A 68 1.67 14.80 -4.63
C ALA A 68 0.12 14.77 -4.68
N ALA A 69 -0.44 14.17 -5.73
CA ALA A 69 -1.89 14.01 -5.87
C ALA A 69 -2.47 13.21 -4.69
N ARG A 70 -1.86 12.06 -4.35
CA ARG A 70 -2.25 11.22 -3.21
C ARG A 70 -2.18 12.00 -1.90
N LEU A 71 -1.07 12.67 -1.61
CA LEU A 71 -0.90 13.44 -0.38
C LEU A 71 -1.98 14.51 -0.22
N LEU A 72 -2.25 15.28 -1.26
CA LEU A 72 -3.29 16.33 -1.20
C LEU A 72 -4.67 15.72 -1.05
N ALA A 73 -5.03 14.71 -1.84
CA ALA A 73 -6.35 14.08 -1.78
C ALA A 73 -6.65 13.46 -0.41
N THR A 74 -5.63 12.91 0.26
CA THR A 74 -5.76 12.26 1.57
C THR A 74 -5.49 13.19 2.76
N SER A 75 -5.10 14.44 2.53
CA SER A 75 -4.80 15.40 3.58
C SER A 75 -6.01 15.86 4.39
N ALA A 76 -7.20 15.81 3.81
CA ALA A 76 -8.43 16.24 4.45
C ALA A 76 -8.90 15.24 5.52
N ARG A 77 -9.07 15.71 6.75
CA ARG A 77 -9.42 14.90 7.93
C ARG A 77 -10.93 14.86 8.20
N ASN A 78 -11.69 15.70 7.52
CA ASN A 78 -13.14 15.78 7.64
C ASN A 78 -13.78 16.30 6.36
N ALA A 79 -15.13 16.31 6.30
CA ALA A 79 -15.89 16.70 5.13
C ALA A 79 -15.65 18.17 4.71
N SER A 80 -15.51 19.07 5.69
CA SER A 80 -15.27 20.51 5.41
C SER A 80 -13.89 20.73 4.79
N GLU A 81 -12.85 20.09 5.35
CA GLU A 81 -11.50 20.15 4.79
C GLU A 81 -11.46 19.55 3.38
N ARG A 82 -12.19 18.44 3.15
CA ARG A 82 -12.29 17.82 1.81
C ARG A 82 -12.95 18.74 0.79
N ALA A 83 -14.01 19.44 1.19
CA ALA A 83 -14.69 20.40 0.30
C ALA A 83 -13.79 21.61 -0.04
N ALA A 84 -12.82 21.93 0.82
CA ALA A 84 -11.88 23.02 0.64
C ALA A 84 -10.60 22.64 -0.14
N LEU A 85 -10.43 21.38 -0.54
CA LEU A 85 -9.27 20.95 -1.33
C LEU A 85 -9.28 21.60 -2.72
N ASP A 86 -8.10 21.99 -3.19
CA ASP A 86 -7.91 22.42 -4.58
C ASP A 86 -7.85 21.19 -5.52
N TRP A 87 -9.04 20.73 -5.92
CA TRP A 87 -9.20 19.60 -6.82
C TRP A 87 -8.60 19.83 -8.21
N ASN A 88 -8.51 21.10 -8.68
CA ASN A 88 -7.85 21.42 -9.95
C ASN A 88 -6.35 21.18 -9.85
N LYS A 89 -5.72 21.56 -8.74
CA LYS A 89 -4.31 21.26 -8.49
C LYS A 89 -4.07 19.76 -8.42
N ILE A 90 -4.93 19.01 -7.73
CA ILE A 90 -4.85 17.55 -7.64
C ILE A 90 -4.96 16.91 -9.02
N LEU A 91 -5.92 17.33 -9.84
CA LEU A 91 -6.06 16.88 -11.23
C LEU A 91 -4.83 17.20 -12.08
N GLY A 92 -4.23 18.38 -11.88
CA GLY A 92 -2.98 18.74 -12.54
C GLY A 92 -1.86 17.74 -12.27
N TYR A 93 -1.68 17.34 -11.02
CA TYR A 93 -0.72 16.30 -10.66
C TYR A 93 -1.12 14.93 -11.25
N THR A 94 -2.37 14.53 -11.14
CA THR A 94 -2.84 13.25 -11.67
C THR A 94 -2.60 13.11 -13.17
N ASN A 95 -2.85 14.18 -13.93
CA ASN A 95 -2.65 14.19 -15.38
C ASN A 95 -1.17 14.05 -15.80
N ASN A 96 -0.24 14.39 -14.91
CA ASN A 96 1.20 14.23 -15.11
C ASN A 96 1.77 13.07 -14.28
N GLY A 97 0.90 12.24 -13.72
CA GLY A 97 1.27 11.13 -12.86
C GLY A 97 1.67 9.87 -13.61
N LEU A 98 1.69 8.78 -12.86
CA LEU A 98 2.05 7.45 -13.35
C LEU A 98 1.11 6.98 -14.45
N ASP A 99 1.69 6.41 -15.50
CA ASP A 99 1.03 5.69 -16.58
C ASP A 99 1.57 4.25 -16.70
N PHE A 100 2.26 3.80 -15.65
CA PHE A 100 2.81 2.45 -15.49
C PHE A 100 2.64 1.97 -14.05
N ASP A 101 2.74 0.66 -13.84
CA ASP A 101 2.66 0.07 -12.50
C ASP A 101 3.93 0.34 -11.71
N VAL A 102 3.78 0.84 -10.49
CA VAL A 102 4.88 0.93 -9.53
C VAL A 102 4.92 -0.36 -8.73
N THR A 103 6.02 -1.08 -8.88
CA THR A 103 6.22 -2.35 -8.20
C THR A 103 7.23 -2.18 -7.08
N VAL A 104 6.84 -2.58 -5.87
CA VAL A 104 7.77 -2.68 -4.75
C VAL A 104 8.45 -4.04 -4.86
N LEU A 105 9.74 -4.05 -5.13
CA LEU A 105 10.54 -5.26 -5.21
C LEU A 105 11.21 -5.53 -3.88
N GLY A 106 10.68 -6.49 -3.13
CA GLY A 106 11.28 -6.97 -1.91
C GLY A 106 12.09 -8.23 -2.16
N ASP A 107 13.37 -8.23 -1.83
CA ASP A 107 14.23 -9.42 -1.86
C ASP A 107 14.40 -10.07 -0.47
N GLY A 108 13.66 -9.57 0.50
CA GLY A 108 13.68 -10.05 1.88
C GLY A 108 14.92 -9.67 2.69
N TYR A 109 16.01 -9.19 2.06
CA TYR A 109 17.28 -8.95 2.76
C TYR A 109 18.05 -7.70 2.34
N ASN A 110 18.20 -7.42 1.06
CA ASN A 110 19.21 -6.48 0.58
C ASN A 110 18.65 -5.15 0.11
N SER A 111 17.62 -5.15 -0.72
CA SER A 111 17.13 -3.93 -1.38
C SER A 111 15.93 -3.33 -0.67
N TRP A 112 14.94 -4.15 -0.35
CA TRP A 112 13.72 -3.72 0.32
C TRP A 112 13.11 -4.86 1.11
N TYR A 113 12.93 -4.68 2.40
CA TYR A 113 12.28 -5.65 3.27
C TYR A 113 10.96 -5.12 3.79
N SER A 114 9.90 -5.91 3.62
CA SER A 114 8.63 -5.68 4.28
C SER A 114 8.07 -6.99 4.81
N GLU A 115 7.67 -7.02 6.07
CA GLU A 115 7.03 -8.19 6.68
C GLU A 115 5.59 -8.39 6.18
N TRP A 116 4.92 -7.32 5.78
CA TRP A 116 3.50 -7.38 5.40
C TRP A 116 3.21 -8.37 4.28
N PRO A 117 3.94 -8.36 3.17
CA PRO A 117 3.74 -9.31 2.09
C PRO A 117 3.90 -10.76 2.53
N ILE A 118 4.92 -11.01 3.33
CA ILE A 118 5.23 -12.35 3.86
C ILE A 118 4.05 -12.85 4.69
N TYR A 119 3.53 -12.03 5.62
CA TYR A 119 2.37 -12.38 6.45
C TYR A 119 1.10 -12.57 5.64
N MET A 120 0.91 -11.84 4.55
CA MET A 120 -0.29 -11.94 3.70
C MET A 120 -0.31 -13.20 2.84
N ILE A 121 0.84 -13.71 2.43
CA ILE A 121 0.96 -14.81 1.47
C ILE A 121 1.09 -16.17 2.18
N TYR A 122 1.75 -16.21 3.33
CA TYR A 122 1.97 -17.45 4.06
C TYR A 122 0.69 -17.96 4.72
N PRO A 123 0.18 -19.15 4.31
CA PRO A 123 -1.08 -19.70 4.82
C PRO A 123 -1.12 -19.89 6.34
N GLY A 124 0.03 -20.17 6.96
CA GLY A 124 0.15 -20.36 8.41
C GLY A 124 0.27 -19.07 9.22
N TRP A 125 0.40 -17.91 8.56
CA TRP A 125 0.61 -16.63 9.25
C TRP A 125 -0.57 -15.68 9.12
N ALA A 126 -1.26 -15.69 7.99
CA ALA A 126 -2.44 -14.88 7.78
C ALA A 126 -3.47 -15.61 6.91
N ARG A 127 -4.71 -15.24 7.11
CA ARG A 127 -5.86 -15.65 6.31
C ARG A 127 -6.64 -14.41 5.91
N VAL A 128 -7.44 -14.57 4.88
CA VAL A 128 -8.35 -13.51 4.45
C VAL A 128 -9.43 -13.31 5.51
N ASP A 129 -9.77 -12.07 5.78
CA ASP A 129 -10.86 -11.72 6.70
C ASP A 129 -12.19 -12.34 6.21
N LEU A 130 -12.97 -12.90 7.13
CA LEU A 130 -14.28 -13.51 6.85
C LEU A 130 -15.20 -12.59 6.05
N ARG A 131 -15.22 -11.30 6.39
CA ARG A 131 -16.07 -10.31 5.74
C ARG A 131 -15.69 -10.08 4.29
N THR A 132 -14.42 -10.25 3.93
CA THR A 132 -13.98 -10.16 2.53
C THR A 132 -14.60 -11.30 1.70
N ILE A 133 -14.62 -12.51 2.23
CA ILE A 133 -15.26 -13.65 1.57
C ILE A 133 -16.79 -13.50 1.57
N ASN A 134 -17.38 -13.06 2.70
CA ASN A 134 -18.81 -12.80 2.81
C ASN A 134 -19.31 -11.74 1.82
N LEU A 135 -18.50 -10.73 1.47
CA LEU A 135 -18.84 -9.75 0.43
C LEU A 135 -19.03 -10.39 -0.96
N MET A 136 -18.38 -11.52 -1.22
CA MET A 136 -18.48 -12.25 -2.48
C MET A 136 -19.50 -13.38 -2.42
N ASP A 137 -19.68 -13.98 -1.26
CA ASP A 137 -20.69 -15.01 -0.96
C ASP A 137 -21.39 -14.68 0.37
N THR A 138 -22.57 -14.11 0.30
CA THR A 138 -23.34 -13.70 1.48
C THR A 138 -23.81 -14.86 2.36
N SER A 139 -23.71 -16.12 1.90
CA SER A 139 -23.95 -17.30 2.72
C SER A 139 -22.73 -17.69 3.57
N TYR A 140 -21.55 -17.20 3.23
CA TYR A 140 -20.34 -17.39 4.03
C TYR A 140 -20.44 -16.55 5.30
N PRO A 141 -20.04 -17.09 6.47
CA PRO A 141 -20.16 -16.34 7.72
C PRO A 141 -19.29 -15.09 7.72
N ASP A 142 -19.82 -13.99 8.24
CA ASP A 142 -19.10 -12.74 8.50
C ASP A 142 -18.46 -12.71 9.90
N TYR A 143 -18.74 -13.74 10.68
CA TYR A 143 -18.22 -13.95 12.02
C TYR A 143 -17.91 -15.43 12.23
N TRP A 144 -16.85 -15.76 12.98
CA TRP A 144 -16.47 -17.16 13.21
C TRP A 144 -17.51 -17.91 14.04
N PRO A 145 -18.10 -18.99 13.49
CA PRO A 145 -19.07 -19.79 14.24
C PRO A 145 -18.41 -20.51 15.41
N ALA A 146 -19.10 -20.52 16.55
CA ALA A 146 -18.58 -21.18 17.75
C ALA A 146 -18.44 -22.70 17.53
N GLY A 147 -17.27 -23.22 17.88
CA GLY A 147 -16.97 -24.65 17.79
C GLY A 147 -16.45 -25.14 16.44
N GLU A 148 -16.44 -24.27 15.43
CA GLU A 148 -15.87 -24.63 14.12
C GLU A 148 -14.36 -24.45 14.11
N THR A 149 -13.68 -25.34 13.37
CA THR A 149 -12.23 -25.29 13.15
C THR A 149 -11.88 -25.00 11.70
N ILE A 150 -12.78 -25.34 10.78
CA ILE A 150 -12.69 -25.09 9.35
C ILE A 150 -14.05 -24.61 8.87
N LEU A 151 -14.10 -23.62 8.01
CA LEU A 151 -15.30 -23.19 7.32
C LEU A 151 -15.40 -23.87 5.96
N PRO A 152 -16.64 -24.11 5.44
CA PRO A 152 -16.81 -24.68 4.11
C PRO A 152 -16.27 -23.75 3.02
N GLU A 153 -16.08 -24.30 1.83
CA GLU A 153 -15.73 -23.51 0.67
C GLU A 153 -16.89 -22.60 0.27
N ALA A 154 -16.61 -21.34 0.01
CA ALA A 154 -17.59 -20.36 -0.46
C ALA A 154 -17.97 -20.62 -1.93
N THR A 155 -19.20 -20.29 -2.30
CA THR A 155 -19.70 -20.41 -3.67
C THR A 155 -20.14 -19.06 -4.18
N SER A 156 -19.44 -18.54 -5.20
CA SER A 156 -19.74 -17.23 -5.76
C SER A 156 -19.49 -17.18 -7.26
N ALA A 157 -20.29 -16.39 -7.94
CA ALA A 157 -20.04 -16.00 -9.34
C ALA A 157 -19.05 -14.82 -9.46
N ASP A 158 -18.61 -14.22 -8.35
CA ASP A 158 -17.59 -13.17 -8.35
C ASP A 158 -16.25 -13.75 -8.75
N ALA A 159 -15.74 -13.31 -9.89
CA ALA A 159 -14.50 -13.82 -10.44
C ALA A 159 -13.29 -13.65 -9.50
N ARG A 160 -13.33 -12.67 -8.60
CA ARG A 160 -12.26 -12.43 -7.62
C ARG A 160 -12.09 -13.58 -6.64
N LEU A 161 -13.17 -14.28 -6.29
CA LEU A 161 -13.06 -15.45 -5.40
C LEU A 161 -12.10 -16.50 -5.98
N ALA A 162 -12.22 -16.78 -7.26
CA ALA A 162 -11.38 -17.77 -7.93
C ALA A 162 -10.00 -17.22 -8.34
N SER A 163 -9.88 -15.92 -8.71
CA SER A 163 -8.63 -15.33 -9.16
C SER A 163 -7.69 -14.94 -8.02
N ASP A 164 -8.24 -14.40 -6.94
CA ASP A 164 -7.45 -13.75 -5.89
C ASP A 164 -7.30 -14.59 -4.63
N TYR A 165 -8.19 -15.58 -4.42
CA TYR A 165 -8.25 -16.34 -3.18
C TYR A 165 -8.18 -17.83 -3.43
N GLU A 166 -7.64 -18.57 -2.47
CA GLU A 166 -7.60 -20.03 -2.47
C GLU A 166 -8.17 -20.58 -1.17
N TYR A 167 -9.10 -21.54 -1.32
CA TYR A 167 -9.65 -22.26 -0.19
C TYR A 167 -8.61 -23.23 0.39
N MET A 168 -8.43 -23.17 1.68
CA MET A 168 -7.54 -24.04 2.43
C MET A 168 -8.36 -25.06 3.21
N SER A 169 -8.33 -26.30 2.77
CA SER A 169 -9.08 -27.40 3.42
C SER A 169 -8.49 -27.83 4.78
N SER A 170 -7.29 -27.37 5.10
CA SER A 170 -6.65 -27.57 6.40
C SER A 170 -6.46 -26.24 7.11
N GLN A 171 -6.81 -26.20 8.40
CA GLN A 171 -6.59 -25.04 9.24
C GLN A 171 -5.30 -25.21 10.02
N ASP A 172 -4.18 -24.79 9.45
CA ASP A 172 -2.88 -24.82 10.14
C ASP A 172 -2.71 -23.66 11.13
N PHE A 173 -3.80 -22.93 11.39
CA PHE A 173 -3.76 -21.81 12.30
C PHE A 173 -3.88 -22.33 13.74
N PRO A 174 -2.86 -22.12 14.60
CA PRO A 174 -2.94 -22.52 15.98
C PRO A 174 -4.12 -21.80 16.66
N ALA A 175 -5.04 -22.55 17.23
CA ALA A 175 -6.25 -22.00 17.90
C ALA A 175 -5.90 -20.99 19.02
N ASN A 176 -4.71 -21.09 19.61
CA ASN A 176 -4.23 -20.18 20.63
C ASN A 176 -3.83 -18.78 20.09
N ARG A 177 -3.74 -18.61 18.77
CA ARG A 177 -3.54 -17.30 18.14
C ARG A 177 -4.84 -16.57 17.86
N GLY A 178 -5.97 -17.21 18.14
CA GLY A 178 -7.30 -16.68 17.90
C GLY A 178 -7.83 -17.02 16.51
N THR A 179 -9.11 -17.25 16.45
CA THR A 179 -9.83 -17.53 15.18
C THR A 179 -10.51 -16.28 14.63
N TYR A 180 -10.72 -15.32 15.47
CA TYR A 180 -11.37 -14.02 15.26
C TYR A 180 -12.18 -13.86 13.97
N HIS A 181 -11.61 -13.18 12.98
CA HIS A 181 -12.24 -12.87 11.69
C HIS A 181 -11.57 -13.56 10.51
N TRP A 182 -10.77 -14.59 10.71
CA TRP A 182 -10.05 -15.25 9.64
C TRP A 182 -10.87 -16.32 8.97
N SER A 183 -10.94 -16.25 7.65
CA SER A 183 -11.61 -17.27 6.84
C SER A 183 -10.72 -18.50 6.65
N SER A 184 -11.27 -19.53 5.97
CA SER A 184 -10.47 -20.65 5.47
C SER A 184 -9.81 -20.34 4.11
N TYR A 185 -9.63 -19.08 3.77
CA TYR A 185 -9.03 -18.64 2.53
C TYR A 185 -7.70 -17.94 2.75
N ARG A 186 -6.74 -18.18 1.85
CA ARG A 186 -5.53 -17.37 1.71
C ARG A 186 -5.60 -16.49 0.48
N TYR A 187 -4.80 -15.43 0.46
CA TYR A 187 -4.64 -14.57 -0.69
C TYR A 187 -3.58 -15.16 -1.62
N LYS A 188 -3.92 -15.44 -2.89
CA LYS A 188 -3.03 -16.08 -3.85
C LYS A 188 -2.65 -15.23 -5.05
N ARG A 189 -3.23 -14.05 -5.19
CA ARG A 189 -3.05 -13.20 -6.37
C ARG A 189 -1.60 -12.96 -6.74
N TYR A 190 -0.72 -12.94 -5.76
CA TYR A 190 0.70 -12.67 -5.96
C TYR A 190 1.60 -13.92 -5.92
N ASP A 191 1.04 -15.10 -5.96
CA ASP A 191 1.82 -16.34 -5.93
C ASP A 191 2.85 -16.41 -7.08
N SER A 192 2.51 -15.85 -8.25
CA SER A 192 3.42 -15.78 -9.39
C SER A 192 4.61 -14.82 -9.19
N TYR A 193 4.55 -13.97 -8.18
CA TYR A 193 5.60 -13.02 -7.82
C TYR A 193 6.38 -13.44 -6.58
N THR A 194 6.05 -14.60 -6.01
CA THR A 194 6.80 -15.17 -4.89
C THR A 194 7.82 -16.15 -5.43
N ASP A 195 9.10 -15.85 -5.26
CA ASP A 195 10.14 -16.84 -5.42
C ASP A 195 10.51 -17.41 -4.05
N THR A 196 10.51 -18.73 -3.95
CA THR A 196 11.04 -19.54 -2.82
C THR A 196 10.83 -18.99 -1.40
N GLY A 197 9.69 -18.39 -1.12
CA GLY A 197 9.19 -18.27 0.24
C GLY A 197 9.46 -16.96 0.99
N TRP A 198 10.36 -16.11 0.58
CA TRP A 198 10.67 -14.87 1.31
C TRP A 198 10.73 -13.64 0.43
N GLU A 199 10.90 -13.83 -0.87
CA GLU A 199 10.95 -12.76 -1.85
C GLU A 199 9.57 -12.51 -2.41
N THR A 200 9.05 -11.32 -2.22
CA THR A 200 7.74 -10.93 -2.70
C THR A 200 7.80 -9.64 -3.47
N TYR A 201 7.28 -9.68 -4.68
CA TYR A 201 7.11 -8.52 -5.53
C TYR A 201 5.66 -8.04 -5.38
N HIS A 202 5.46 -6.78 -5.08
CA HIS A 202 4.12 -6.20 -4.95
C HIS A 202 3.94 -5.08 -5.95
N PRO A 203 2.99 -5.18 -6.88
CA PRO A 203 2.46 -4.02 -7.57
C PRO A 203 1.63 -3.18 -6.57
N GLU A 204 1.92 -1.91 -6.46
CA GLU A 204 1.09 -0.92 -5.77
C GLU A 204 0.22 -0.14 -6.76
#